data_3e941840111196746271eef86da352f4
#
_entry.id   3e941840111196746271eef86da352f4
#
_cell.length_a   1.000
_cell.length_b   1.000
_cell.length_c   1.000
_cell.angle_alpha   90.00
_cell.angle_beta   90.00
_cell.angle_gamma   90.00
#
_symmetry.space_group_name_H-M   'P 1'
#
loop_
_entity.id
_entity.type
_entity.pdbx_description
1 polymer ?
#
loop_
_entity_poly.entity_id
_entity_poly.type
_entity_poly.pdbx_seq_one_letter_code
_entity_poly.pdbx_strand_id
1 'polypeptide(L)'
;MTHLGHLADIKIDAGPARIDHIGTERAIKLRVQVRKDMPMQTVIDRVDEIVLAPTRLTLNEEFGLRIGGSADELASTEKSLRNSFAYALGFIYLLLVALFSSFLRPFIVMLTVVLAVSGSFLGITWNNLYQRGNIKSILEEWNIPNAQAMAEGWNWITFDILTQLGVVILAGIVVNNAILIVHQMLNNIKAGMEERQALLVSCETRLRPIMMTVISSVFGMIPLAFGEGAGTELYRGMGTALIGGLSISTFFTLFLVPVLISLFIDMGFHTTKEDLVKDSLQSNPGQPSEAMSQHS
;
A
#
# COMPACT_ATOMS: atom_id res chain seq x y z
N MET A 1 -70.41 5.83 31.72
CA MET A 1 -68.97 5.93 31.22
C MET A 1 -68.10 6.06 32.43
N THR A 2 -67.22 5.08 32.66
CA THR A 2 -66.29 5.05 33.82
C THR A 2 -64.97 5.64 33.35
N HIS A 3 -64.44 6.62 34.06
CA HIS A 3 -63.13 7.21 33.71
C HIS A 3 -62.02 6.25 34.10
N LEU A 4 -60.98 6.16 33.22
CA LEU A 4 -59.80 5.26 33.39
C LEU A 4 -59.08 5.50 34.74
N GLY A 5 -59.07 6.76 35.20
CA GLY A 5 -58.47 7.12 36.51
C GLY A 5 -59.15 6.53 37.75
N HIS A 6 -60.37 5.93 37.63
CA HIS A 6 -61.03 5.20 38.71
C HIS A 6 -60.64 3.70 38.72
N LEU A 7 -60.00 3.22 37.67
CA LEU A 7 -59.66 1.81 37.45
C LEU A 7 -58.13 1.55 37.52
N ALA A 8 -57.31 2.61 37.29
CA ALA A 8 -55.87 2.47 37.26
C ALA A 8 -55.18 3.76 37.73
N ASP A 9 -54.12 3.61 38.52
CA ASP A 9 -53.25 4.72 38.98
C ASP A 9 -52.26 5.06 37.82
N ILE A 10 -52.49 6.16 37.16
CA ILE A 10 -51.68 6.58 35.99
C ILE A 10 -50.49 7.41 36.50
N LYS A 11 -49.31 6.81 36.52
CA LYS A 11 -48.04 7.48 36.82
C LYS A 11 -47.33 7.84 35.54
N ILE A 12 -47.00 9.12 35.40
CA ILE A 12 -46.12 9.59 34.29
C ILE A 12 -44.69 9.42 34.79
N ASP A 13 -43.97 8.47 34.16
CA ASP A 13 -42.56 8.24 34.41
C ASP A 13 -41.74 8.56 33.18
N ALA A 14 -40.51 9.03 33.40
CA ALA A 14 -39.58 9.32 32.29
C ALA A 14 -38.98 8.06 31.77
N GLY A 15 -39.51 7.56 30.65
CA GLY A 15 -38.91 6.44 29.91
C GLY A 15 -37.82 6.93 28.98
N PRO A 16 -36.91 6.03 28.55
CA PRO A 16 -35.88 6.37 27.57
C PRO A 16 -36.52 6.81 26.25
N ALA A 17 -36.13 8.00 25.77
CA ALA A 17 -36.66 8.57 24.53
C ALA A 17 -36.38 7.71 23.29
N ARG A 18 -35.36 6.86 23.36
CA ARG A 18 -34.94 5.94 22.28
C ARG A 18 -34.32 4.69 22.86
N ILE A 19 -34.74 3.54 22.40
CA ILE A 19 -34.13 2.24 22.70
C ILE A 19 -33.45 1.76 21.43
N ASP A 20 -32.11 1.78 21.41
CA ASP A 20 -31.33 1.27 20.29
C ASP A 20 -31.20 -0.25 20.40
N HIS A 21 -31.25 -0.91 19.24
CA HIS A 21 -31.00 -2.34 19.11
C HIS A 21 -29.87 -2.57 18.11
N ILE A 22 -29.06 -3.61 18.37
CA ILE A 22 -28.09 -4.15 17.42
C ILE A 22 -28.49 -5.61 17.19
N GLY A 23 -29.00 -5.89 15.99
CA GLY A 23 -29.70 -7.16 15.74
C GLY A 23 -30.99 -7.25 16.57
N THR A 24 -31.12 -8.29 17.37
CA THR A 24 -32.27 -8.54 18.26
C THR A 24 -32.05 -8.08 19.72
N GLU A 25 -30.85 -7.63 20.06
CA GLU A 25 -30.46 -7.28 21.43
C GLU A 25 -30.51 -5.77 21.65
N ARG A 26 -30.91 -5.36 22.89
CA ARG A 26 -30.86 -3.97 23.29
C ARG A 26 -29.40 -3.50 23.41
N ALA A 27 -29.09 -2.33 22.87
CA ALA A 27 -27.77 -1.78 22.89
C ALA A 27 -27.73 -0.34 23.41
N ILE A 28 -26.69 -0.01 24.15
CA ILE A 28 -26.37 1.37 24.54
C ILE A 28 -25.25 1.85 23.64
N LYS A 29 -25.52 2.87 22.83
CA LYS A 29 -24.52 3.46 21.93
C LYS A 29 -23.78 4.58 22.64
N LEU A 30 -22.52 4.36 22.93
CA LEU A 30 -21.59 5.41 23.38
C LEU A 30 -20.90 6.02 22.15
N ARG A 31 -21.15 7.30 21.91
CA ARG A 31 -20.52 8.01 20.82
C ARG A 31 -19.25 8.69 21.31
N VAL A 32 -18.10 8.20 20.84
CA VAL A 32 -16.82 8.83 21.08
C VAL A 32 -16.54 9.79 19.93
N GLN A 33 -16.38 11.07 20.25
CA GLN A 33 -16.02 12.08 19.26
C GLN A 33 -14.50 12.30 19.33
N VAL A 34 -13.86 12.03 18.23
CA VAL A 34 -12.40 12.14 18.09
C VAL A 34 -12.04 13.58 17.74
N ARG A 35 -10.94 14.07 18.29
CA ARG A 35 -10.35 15.34 17.90
C ARG A 35 -9.83 15.24 16.46
N LYS A 36 -9.96 16.31 15.67
CA LYS A 36 -9.61 16.31 14.22
C LYS A 36 -8.13 16.04 13.95
N ASP A 37 -7.29 16.22 14.93
CA ASP A 37 -5.84 16.08 14.89
C ASP A 37 -5.31 14.66 15.21
N MET A 38 -6.22 13.70 15.55
CA MET A 38 -5.83 12.32 15.85
C MET A 38 -6.31 11.35 14.77
N PRO A 39 -5.42 10.47 14.26
CA PRO A 39 -5.83 9.40 13.36
C PRO A 39 -6.84 8.47 14.04
N MET A 40 -7.87 8.08 13.30
CA MET A 40 -8.94 7.23 13.82
C MET A 40 -8.39 5.92 14.38
N GLN A 41 -7.41 5.31 13.70
CA GLN A 41 -6.82 4.04 14.13
C GLN A 41 -6.14 4.15 15.50
N THR A 42 -5.36 5.20 15.73
CA THR A 42 -4.71 5.43 17.03
C THR A 42 -5.72 5.58 18.17
N VAL A 43 -6.88 6.16 17.87
CA VAL A 43 -7.95 6.31 18.87
C VAL A 43 -8.63 4.96 19.14
N ILE A 44 -8.87 4.17 18.10
CA ILE A 44 -9.44 2.82 18.24
C ILE A 44 -8.52 1.97 19.12
N ASP A 45 -7.22 1.93 18.82
CA ASP A 45 -6.23 1.17 19.57
C ASP A 45 -6.17 1.61 21.05
N ARG A 46 -6.18 2.92 21.30
CA ARG A 46 -6.20 3.43 22.67
C ARG A 46 -7.51 3.13 23.42
N VAL A 47 -8.64 3.20 22.74
CA VAL A 47 -9.95 2.87 23.35
C VAL A 47 -10.02 1.38 23.66
N ASP A 48 -9.50 0.53 22.78
CA ASP A 48 -9.43 -0.91 23.03
C ASP A 48 -8.52 -1.23 24.22
N GLU A 49 -7.33 -0.66 24.30
CA GLU A 49 -6.36 -0.90 25.38
C GLU A 49 -6.80 -0.32 26.73
N ILE A 50 -7.25 0.94 26.76
CA ILE A 50 -7.50 1.66 28.03
C ILE A 50 -8.90 1.44 28.56
N VAL A 51 -9.89 1.26 27.67
CA VAL A 51 -11.31 1.18 28.07
C VAL A 51 -11.86 -0.23 27.88
N LEU A 52 -11.73 -0.83 26.70
CA LEU A 52 -12.41 -2.09 26.41
C LEU A 52 -11.73 -3.28 27.07
N ALA A 53 -10.42 -3.37 27.05
CA ALA A 53 -9.67 -4.50 27.62
C ALA A 53 -9.94 -4.64 29.13
N PRO A 54 -9.83 -3.58 29.98
CA PRO A 54 -10.16 -3.71 31.40
C PRO A 54 -11.65 -3.89 31.67
N THR A 55 -12.53 -3.28 30.84
CA THR A 55 -13.97 -3.39 31.02
C THR A 55 -14.50 -4.78 30.67
N ARG A 56 -13.92 -5.44 29.66
CA ARG A 56 -14.26 -6.85 29.34
C ARG A 56 -13.98 -7.81 30.48
N LEU A 57 -12.99 -7.51 31.33
CA LEU A 57 -12.67 -8.34 32.50
C LEU A 57 -13.66 -8.14 33.67
N THR A 58 -14.37 -7.02 33.71
CA THR A 58 -15.30 -6.67 34.79
C THR A 58 -16.76 -6.89 34.42
N LEU A 59 -17.09 -7.01 33.14
CA LEU A 59 -18.45 -7.25 32.67
C LEU A 59 -18.78 -8.75 32.69
N ASN A 60 -20.05 -9.05 33.09
CA ASN A 60 -20.59 -10.42 32.99
C ASN A 60 -20.66 -10.83 31.49
N GLU A 61 -20.58 -12.14 31.22
CA GLU A 61 -20.63 -12.74 29.88
C GLU A 61 -21.91 -12.41 29.09
N GLU A 62 -22.95 -11.93 29.77
CA GLU A 62 -24.22 -11.48 29.14
C GLU A 62 -24.10 -10.13 28.40
N PHE A 63 -23.05 -9.35 28.64
CA PHE A 63 -22.86 -8.03 28.02
C PHE A 63 -21.75 -8.05 26.97
N GLY A 64 -22.11 -7.88 25.70
CA GLY A 64 -21.17 -7.76 24.60
C GLY A 64 -20.69 -6.32 24.40
N LEU A 65 -19.39 -6.05 24.52
CA LEU A 65 -18.77 -4.79 24.12
C LEU A 65 -18.25 -4.91 22.68
N ARG A 66 -18.77 -4.04 21.81
CA ARG A 66 -18.35 -3.96 20.39
C ARG A 66 -18.00 -2.54 20.03
N ILE A 67 -16.91 -2.37 19.30
CA ILE A 67 -16.62 -1.13 18.61
C ILE A 67 -17.45 -1.16 17.33
N GLY A 68 -18.35 -0.20 17.15
CA GLY A 68 -19.23 -0.14 15.98
C GLY A 68 -19.03 1.15 15.19
N GLY A 69 -19.73 1.24 14.04
CA GLY A 69 -19.66 2.39 13.16
C GLY A 69 -18.45 2.38 12.23
N SER A 70 -17.89 3.55 11.94
CA SER A 70 -16.73 3.67 11.04
C SER A 70 -15.50 2.88 11.46
N ALA A 71 -15.34 2.58 12.74
CA ALA A 71 -14.23 1.80 13.27
C ALA A 71 -14.30 0.31 12.89
N ASP A 72 -15.49 -0.28 12.92
CA ASP A 72 -15.70 -1.68 12.51
C ASP A 72 -15.56 -1.83 10.99
N GLU A 73 -16.06 -0.85 10.23
CA GLU A 73 -15.86 -0.78 8.78
C GLU A 73 -14.38 -0.64 8.42
N LEU A 74 -13.60 0.14 9.16
CA LEU A 74 -12.16 0.28 8.97
C LEU A 74 -11.42 -1.04 9.20
N ALA A 75 -11.69 -1.74 10.31
CA ALA A 75 -11.05 -3.02 10.63
C ALA A 75 -11.38 -4.11 9.58
N SER A 76 -12.62 -4.17 9.12
CA SER A 76 -13.03 -5.10 8.07
C SER A 76 -12.40 -4.79 6.73
N THR A 77 -12.27 -3.49 6.41
CA THR A 77 -11.63 -2.99 5.18
C THR A 77 -10.13 -3.30 5.18
N GLU A 78 -9.43 -3.10 6.30
CA GLU A 78 -8.00 -3.43 6.42
C GLU A 78 -7.73 -4.91 6.15
N LYS A 79 -8.52 -5.80 6.75
CA LYS A 79 -8.42 -7.24 6.51
C LYS A 79 -8.66 -7.59 5.04
N SER A 80 -9.65 -6.95 4.42
CA SER A 80 -10.00 -7.16 3.01
C SER A 80 -8.90 -6.65 2.09
N LEU A 81 -8.32 -5.47 2.37
CA LEU A 81 -7.20 -4.91 1.60
C LEU A 81 -5.96 -5.80 1.68
N ARG A 82 -5.61 -6.31 2.85
CA ARG A 82 -4.47 -7.23 3.01
C ARG A 82 -4.62 -8.49 2.18
N ASN A 83 -5.81 -9.09 2.19
CA ASN A 83 -6.07 -10.28 1.37
C ASN A 83 -6.06 -9.93 -0.13
N SER A 84 -6.67 -8.83 -0.51
CA SER A 84 -6.70 -8.35 -1.90
C SER A 84 -5.29 -8.05 -2.42
N PHE A 85 -4.41 -7.50 -1.57
CA PHE A 85 -3.01 -7.27 -1.91
C PHE A 85 -2.27 -8.58 -2.19
N ALA A 86 -2.46 -9.60 -1.35
CA ALA A 86 -1.86 -10.92 -1.57
C ALA A 86 -2.35 -11.56 -2.89
N TYR A 87 -3.65 -11.47 -3.18
CA TYR A 87 -4.20 -11.94 -4.46
C TYR A 87 -3.67 -11.16 -5.64
N ALA A 88 -3.58 -9.83 -5.54
CA ALA A 88 -3.01 -8.98 -6.60
C ALA A 88 -1.57 -9.35 -6.91
N LEU A 89 -0.72 -9.56 -5.90
CA LEU A 89 0.65 -10.03 -6.10
C LEU A 89 0.71 -11.41 -6.78
N GLY A 90 -0.17 -12.33 -6.39
CA GLY A 90 -0.29 -13.64 -7.02
C GLY A 90 -0.68 -13.54 -8.50
N PHE A 91 -1.66 -12.71 -8.83
CA PHE A 91 -2.07 -12.47 -10.22
C PHE A 91 -0.97 -11.80 -11.04
N ILE A 92 -0.29 -10.79 -10.49
CA ILE A 92 0.86 -10.14 -11.14
C ILE A 92 1.94 -11.18 -11.43
N TYR A 93 2.27 -12.02 -10.45
CA TYR A 93 3.28 -13.07 -10.64
C TYR A 93 2.90 -14.05 -11.76
N LEU A 94 1.66 -14.56 -11.76
CA LEU A 94 1.18 -15.46 -12.82
C LEU A 94 1.21 -14.80 -14.21
N LEU A 95 0.79 -13.53 -14.29
CA LEU A 95 0.86 -12.77 -15.53
C LEU A 95 2.29 -12.62 -16.01
N LEU A 96 3.23 -12.33 -15.11
CA LEU A 96 4.65 -12.22 -15.44
C LEU A 96 5.24 -13.55 -15.88
N VAL A 97 4.85 -14.67 -15.27
CA VAL A 97 5.25 -16.02 -15.69
C VAL A 97 4.78 -16.28 -17.13
N ALA A 98 3.53 -15.95 -17.44
CA ALA A 98 3.00 -16.07 -18.79
C ALA A 98 3.73 -15.16 -19.79
N LEU A 99 4.07 -13.92 -19.39
CA LEU A 99 4.75 -12.96 -20.26
C LEU A 99 6.21 -13.33 -20.55
N PHE A 100 6.91 -13.86 -19.56
CA PHE A 100 8.35 -14.15 -19.68
C PHE A 100 8.67 -15.62 -19.97
N SER A 101 7.64 -16.48 -20.00
CA SER A 101 7.78 -17.96 -20.18
C SER A 101 8.87 -18.57 -19.29
N SER A 102 9.02 -18.04 -18.08
CA SER A 102 10.03 -18.41 -17.11
C SER A 102 9.51 -18.14 -15.70
N PHE A 103 9.84 -18.98 -14.74
CA PHE A 103 9.49 -18.77 -13.33
C PHE A 103 10.48 -17.87 -12.58
N LEU A 104 11.72 -17.82 -13.00
CA LEU A 104 12.80 -17.10 -12.31
C LEU A 104 12.75 -15.59 -12.55
N ARG A 105 12.54 -15.16 -13.79
CA ARG A 105 12.49 -13.73 -14.14
C ARG A 105 11.39 -12.98 -13.41
N PRO A 106 10.15 -13.50 -13.34
CA PRO A 106 9.10 -12.89 -12.50
C PRO A 106 9.49 -12.75 -11.03
N PHE A 107 10.23 -13.72 -10.48
CA PHE A 107 10.69 -13.66 -9.11
C PHE A 107 11.62 -12.48 -8.85
N ILE A 108 12.55 -12.19 -9.77
CA ILE A 108 13.42 -11.01 -9.70
C ILE A 108 12.59 -9.72 -9.71
N VAL A 109 11.59 -9.65 -10.60
CA VAL A 109 10.70 -8.49 -10.67
C VAL A 109 9.90 -8.33 -9.38
N MET A 110 9.38 -9.40 -8.80
CA MET A 110 8.64 -9.35 -7.54
C MET A 110 9.49 -8.88 -6.35
N LEU A 111 10.80 -9.13 -6.38
CA LEU A 111 11.70 -8.63 -5.34
C LEU A 111 11.73 -7.10 -5.30
N THR A 112 11.55 -6.42 -6.43
CA THR A 112 11.47 -4.95 -6.48
C THR A 112 10.24 -4.41 -5.74
N VAL A 113 9.15 -5.17 -5.67
CA VAL A 113 7.95 -4.81 -4.90
C VAL A 113 8.25 -4.80 -3.39
N VAL A 114 9.01 -5.78 -2.90
CA VAL A 114 9.41 -5.83 -1.48
C VAL A 114 10.24 -4.59 -1.13
N LEU A 115 11.16 -4.20 -2.03
CA LEU A 115 11.96 -2.99 -1.85
C LEU A 115 11.11 -1.71 -1.92
N ALA A 116 10.09 -1.68 -2.78
CA ALA A 116 9.16 -0.57 -2.85
C ALA A 116 8.35 -0.39 -1.56
N VAL A 117 7.85 -1.49 -1.00
CA VAL A 117 7.16 -1.48 0.30
C VAL A 117 8.09 -0.98 1.41
N SER A 118 9.32 -1.49 1.47
CA SER A 118 10.34 -1.00 2.42
C SER A 118 10.61 0.49 2.22
N GLY A 119 10.68 0.94 0.96
CA GLY A 119 10.84 2.35 0.60
C GLY A 119 9.68 3.23 1.06
N SER A 120 8.45 2.72 1.02
CA SER A 120 7.27 3.43 1.55
C SER A 120 7.39 3.67 3.06
N PHE A 121 7.79 2.66 3.81
CA PHE A 121 8.01 2.80 5.26
C PHE A 121 9.13 3.80 5.56
N LEU A 122 10.24 3.75 4.81
CA LEU A 122 11.34 4.71 4.97
C LEU A 122 10.89 6.13 4.62
N GLY A 123 10.08 6.32 3.57
CA GLY A 123 9.51 7.62 3.20
C GLY A 123 8.62 8.20 4.28
N ILE A 124 7.74 7.40 4.86
CA ILE A 124 6.87 7.82 5.97
C ILE A 124 7.72 8.18 7.20
N THR A 125 8.68 7.33 7.56
CA THR A 125 9.56 7.58 8.70
C THR A 125 10.38 8.85 8.51
N TRP A 126 10.93 9.07 7.32
CA TRP A 126 11.67 10.28 6.98
C TRP A 126 10.82 11.54 7.09
N ASN A 127 9.59 11.51 6.56
CA ASN A 127 8.67 12.63 6.68
C ASN A 127 8.31 12.91 8.14
N ASN A 128 8.04 11.88 8.94
CA ASN A 128 7.76 12.03 10.36
C ASN A 128 8.95 12.63 11.12
N LEU A 129 10.18 12.18 10.84
CA LEU A 129 11.39 12.75 11.45
C LEU A 129 11.61 14.21 11.04
N TYR A 130 11.41 14.54 9.77
CA TYR A 130 11.53 15.90 9.25
C TYR A 130 10.52 16.84 9.90
N GLN A 131 9.28 16.44 10.00
CA GLN A 131 8.23 17.22 10.68
C GLN A 131 8.53 17.39 12.17
N ARG A 132 9.01 16.32 12.83
CA ARG A 132 9.42 16.38 14.25
C ARG A 132 10.53 17.40 14.48
N GLY A 133 11.53 17.41 13.61
CA GLY A 133 12.63 18.39 13.67
C GLY A 133 12.14 19.83 13.54
N ASN A 134 11.31 20.10 12.54
CA ASN A 134 10.76 21.42 12.28
C ASN A 134 9.85 21.90 13.41
N ILE A 135 8.95 21.05 13.90
CA ILE A 135 8.04 21.42 15.00
C ILE A 135 8.83 21.69 16.27
N LYS A 136 9.84 20.85 16.58
CA LYS A 136 10.67 21.04 17.75
C LYS A 136 11.42 22.37 17.69
N SER A 137 12.03 22.72 16.57
CA SER A 137 12.76 23.99 16.41
C SER A 137 11.82 25.20 16.54
N ILE A 138 10.62 25.17 15.95
CA ILE A 138 9.64 26.25 16.08
C ILE A 138 9.15 26.40 17.53
N LEU A 139 8.88 25.30 18.23
CA LEU A 139 8.41 25.34 19.61
C LEU A 139 9.50 25.83 20.58
N GLU A 140 10.76 25.49 20.32
CA GLU A 140 11.93 25.97 21.07
C GLU A 140 12.18 27.46 20.80
N GLU A 141 12.08 27.94 19.56
CA GLU A 141 12.22 29.35 19.19
C GLU A 141 11.16 30.23 19.87
N TRP A 142 9.92 29.73 19.98
CA TRP A 142 8.82 30.45 20.63
C TRP A 142 8.77 30.24 22.15
N ASN A 143 9.76 29.56 22.71
CA ASN A 143 9.90 29.31 24.16
C ASN A 143 8.62 28.71 24.81
N ILE A 144 7.96 27.79 24.11
CA ILE A 144 6.73 27.14 24.59
C ILE A 144 7.09 26.08 25.62
N PRO A 145 6.57 26.14 26.85
CA PRO A 145 6.83 25.13 27.87
C PRO A 145 6.30 23.77 27.42
N ASN A 146 7.07 22.72 27.66
CA ASN A 146 6.81 21.34 27.23
C ASN A 146 6.83 21.11 25.70
N ALA A 147 7.64 21.89 24.96
CA ALA A 147 7.81 21.77 23.52
C ALA A 147 8.06 20.32 23.05
N GLN A 148 8.83 19.54 23.81
CA GLN A 148 9.14 18.13 23.51
C GLN A 148 7.89 17.25 23.61
N ALA A 149 7.12 17.36 24.68
CA ALA A 149 5.88 16.60 24.86
C ALA A 149 4.82 16.97 23.81
N MET A 150 4.77 18.25 23.40
CA MET A 150 3.88 18.70 22.32
C MET A 150 4.34 18.15 20.96
N ALA A 151 5.63 18.15 20.67
CA ALA A 151 6.18 17.56 19.44
C ALA A 151 5.98 16.04 19.40
N GLU A 152 6.01 15.35 20.54
CA GLU A 152 5.70 13.93 20.65
C GLU A 152 4.21 13.61 20.50
N GLY A 153 3.34 14.53 20.90
CA GLY A 153 1.89 14.41 20.72
C GLY A 153 1.36 14.83 19.36
N TRP A 154 2.23 15.34 18.47
CA TRP A 154 1.84 15.78 17.14
C TRP A 154 1.47 14.60 16.23
N ASN A 155 0.56 14.88 15.32
CA ASN A 155 -0.07 13.87 14.50
C ASN A 155 0.92 13.30 13.44
N TRP A 156 1.57 12.19 13.78
CA TRP A 156 2.46 11.49 12.86
C TRP A 156 1.66 10.83 11.74
N ILE A 157 2.24 10.79 10.54
CA ILE A 157 1.68 9.97 9.46
C ILE A 157 1.71 8.52 9.91
N THR A 158 0.53 7.96 10.12
CA THR A 158 0.34 6.56 10.47
C THR A 158 0.13 5.71 9.21
N PHE A 159 0.37 4.42 9.35
CA PHE A 159 0.11 3.46 8.27
C PHE A 159 -1.39 3.10 8.29
N ASP A 160 -2.23 4.03 7.83
CA ASP A 160 -3.68 3.90 7.75
C ASP A 160 -4.13 3.17 6.46
N ILE A 161 -5.42 2.98 6.30
CA ILE A 161 -6.02 2.29 5.15
C ILE A 161 -5.68 2.99 3.82
N LEU A 162 -5.66 4.33 3.79
CA LEU A 162 -5.32 5.07 2.57
C LEU A 162 -3.84 4.92 2.22
N THR A 163 -2.98 4.89 3.23
CA THR A 163 -1.54 4.59 3.05
C THR A 163 -1.35 3.16 2.53
N GLN A 164 -2.07 2.18 3.06
CA GLN A 164 -2.06 0.80 2.55
C GLN A 164 -2.52 0.72 1.10
N LEU A 165 -3.58 1.44 0.73
CA LEU A 165 -4.04 1.54 -0.65
C LEU A 165 -2.94 2.12 -1.56
N GLY A 166 -2.21 3.14 -1.08
CA GLY A 166 -1.05 3.70 -1.76
C GLY A 166 0.04 2.65 -2.04
N VAL A 167 0.34 1.79 -1.08
CA VAL A 167 1.31 0.69 -1.25
C VAL A 167 0.84 -0.33 -2.29
N VAL A 168 -0.46 -0.63 -2.35
CA VAL A 168 -1.03 -1.52 -3.38
C VAL A 168 -0.85 -0.92 -4.78
N ILE A 169 -1.15 0.38 -4.94
CA ILE A 169 -0.96 1.10 -6.20
C ILE A 169 0.52 1.13 -6.59
N LEU A 170 1.40 1.38 -5.61
CA LEU A 170 2.84 1.41 -5.81
C LEU A 170 3.38 0.09 -6.36
N ALA A 171 2.91 -1.04 -5.86
CA ALA A 171 3.33 -2.36 -6.33
C ALA A 171 3.11 -2.49 -7.86
N GLY A 172 1.94 -2.05 -8.37
CA GLY A 172 1.65 -2.06 -9.81
C GLY A 172 2.58 -1.16 -10.62
N ILE A 173 2.87 0.05 -10.13
CA ILE A 173 3.76 1.01 -10.82
C ILE A 173 5.19 0.47 -10.88
N VAL A 174 5.69 -0.08 -9.78
CA VAL A 174 7.08 -0.58 -9.68
C VAL A 174 7.30 -1.81 -10.56
N VAL A 175 6.35 -2.74 -10.55
CA VAL A 175 6.40 -3.92 -11.42
C VAL A 175 6.44 -3.52 -12.89
N ASN A 176 5.64 -2.53 -13.29
CA ASN A 176 5.64 -2.03 -14.66
C ASN A 176 7.03 -1.51 -15.09
N ASN A 177 7.74 -0.78 -14.23
CA ASN A 177 9.08 -0.29 -14.52
C ASN A 177 10.09 -1.44 -14.70
N ALA A 178 10.02 -2.46 -13.85
CA ALA A 178 10.90 -3.63 -13.94
C ALA A 178 10.61 -4.48 -15.21
N ILE A 179 9.33 -4.63 -15.57
CA ILE A 179 8.92 -5.34 -16.80
C ILE A 179 9.57 -4.71 -18.04
N LEU A 180 9.61 -3.38 -18.13
CA LEU A 180 10.16 -2.67 -19.29
C LEU A 180 11.62 -3.01 -19.54
N ILE A 181 12.43 -3.18 -18.49
CA ILE A 181 13.86 -3.56 -18.62
C ILE A 181 13.97 -5.00 -19.11
N VAL A 182 13.28 -5.93 -18.44
CA VAL A 182 13.35 -7.36 -18.76
C VAL A 182 12.79 -7.63 -20.16
N HIS A 183 11.68 -7.03 -20.53
CA HIS A 183 11.09 -7.18 -21.86
C HIS A 183 12.02 -6.64 -22.96
N GLN A 184 12.67 -5.50 -22.74
CA GLN A 184 13.65 -4.96 -23.70
C GLN A 184 14.86 -5.89 -23.86
N MET A 185 15.35 -6.45 -22.75
CA MET A 185 16.43 -7.44 -22.77
C MET A 185 16.05 -8.66 -23.65
N LEU A 186 14.86 -9.21 -23.45
CA LEU A 186 14.37 -10.34 -24.25
C LEU A 186 14.26 -10.01 -25.74
N ASN A 187 13.81 -8.80 -26.08
CA ASN A 187 13.75 -8.35 -27.46
C ASN A 187 15.15 -8.23 -28.09
N ASN A 188 16.14 -7.73 -27.33
CA ASN A 188 17.52 -7.64 -27.80
C ASN A 188 18.14 -9.02 -28.00
N ILE A 189 17.85 -10.00 -27.12
CA ILE A 189 18.29 -11.40 -27.30
C ILE A 189 17.63 -12.00 -28.53
N LYS A 190 16.34 -11.77 -28.77
CA LYS A 190 15.64 -12.19 -30.01
C LYS A 190 16.28 -11.62 -31.27
N ALA A 191 16.78 -10.37 -31.18
CA ALA A 191 17.52 -9.72 -32.26
C ALA A 191 18.94 -10.28 -32.50
N GLY A 192 19.39 -11.26 -31.66
CA GLY A 192 20.67 -11.93 -31.81
C GLY A 192 21.81 -11.37 -30.97
N MET A 193 21.54 -10.48 -30.01
CA MET A 193 22.55 -9.99 -29.08
C MET A 193 22.89 -11.05 -28.03
N GLU A 194 24.13 -11.08 -27.56
CA GLU A 194 24.54 -11.85 -26.39
C GLU A 194 23.81 -11.37 -25.14
N GLU A 195 23.44 -12.26 -24.21
CA GLU A 195 22.61 -11.96 -23.03
C GLU A 195 23.14 -10.81 -22.19
N ARG A 196 24.45 -10.77 -21.93
CA ARG A 196 25.07 -9.67 -21.17
C ARG A 196 25.01 -8.34 -21.89
N GLN A 197 25.27 -8.35 -23.20
CA GLN A 197 25.18 -7.14 -24.02
C GLN A 197 23.74 -6.68 -24.14
N ALA A 198 22.80 -7.61 -24.36
CA ALA A 198 21.37 -7.33 -24.42
C ALA A 198 20.87 -6.66 -23.12
N LEU A 199 21.34 -7.12 -21.95
CA LEU A 199 21.02 -6.56 -20.66
C LEU A 199 21.53 -5.11 -20.52
N LEU A 200 22.81 -4.87 -20.82
CA LEU A 200 23.42 -3.52 -20.72
C LEU A 200 22.71 -2.50 -21.62
N VAL A 201 22.51 -2.87 -22.90
CA VAL A 201 21.82 -2.01 -23.89
C VAL A 201 20.39 -1.74 -23.46
N SER A 202 19.71 -2.72 -22.84
CA SER A 202 18.34 -2.55 -22.33
C SER A 202 18.27 -1.58 -21.17
N CYS A 203 19.21 -1.63 -20.25
CA CYS A 203 19.31 -0.66 -19.13
C CYS A 203 19.56 0.74 -19.67
N GLU A 204 20.50 0.91 -20.57
CA GLU A 204 20.83 2.23 -21.15
C GLU A 204 19.64 2.83 -21.92
N THR A 205 18.96 2.03 -22.73
CA THR A 205 17.81 2.46 -23.54
C THR A 205 16.60 2.82 -22.67
N ARG A 206 16.36 2.08 -21.58
CA ARG A 206 15.18 2.27 -20.71
C ARG A 206 15.41 3.22 -19.54
N LEU A 207 16.64 3.59 -19.23
CA LEU A 207 16.94 4.52 -18.14
C LEU A 207 16.18 5.86 -18.28
N ARG A 208 16.25 6.48 -19.45
CA ARG A 208 15.60 7.79 -19.68
C ARG A 208 14.08 7.72 -19.55
N PRO A 209 13.35 6.82 -20.23
CA PRO A 209 11.89 6.69 -20.06
C PRO A 209 11.46 6.43 -18.63
N ILE A 210 12.15 5.52 -17.91
CA ILE A 210 11.82 5.19 -16.52
C ILE A 210 12.04 6.41 -15.63
N MET A 211 13.16 7.12 -15.76
CA MET A 211 13.42 8.31 -14.96
C MET A 211 12.40 9.42 -15.23
N MET A 212 12.00 9.62 -16.49
CA MET A 212 10.97 10.61 -16.83
C MET A 212 9.63 10.31 -16.17
N THR A 213 9.19 9.06 -16.23
CA THR A 213 7.90 8.65 -15.61
C THR A 213 7.94 8.75 -14.10
N VAL A 214 9.05 8.35 -13.46
CA VAL A 214 9.21 8.41 -12.02
C VAL A 214 9.26 9.84 -11.52
N ILE A 215 10.07 10.69 -12.14
CA ILE A 215 10.18 12.11 -11.78
C ILE A 215 8.81 12.79 -11.93
N SER A 216 8.13 12.60 -13.05
CA SER A 216 6.78 13.15 -13.28
C SER A 216 5.78 12.65 -12.21
N SER A 217 5.81 11.36 -11.87
CA SER A 217 4.93 10.79 -10.85
C SER A 217 5.23 11.36 -9.46
N VAL A 218 6.51 11.47 -9.08
CA VAL A 218 6.91 12.05 -7.79
C VAL A 218 6.45 13.51 -7.69
N PHE A 219 6.71 14.33 -8.72
CA PHE A 219 6.23 15.72 -8.73
C PHE A 219 4.72 15.82 -8.68
N GLY A 220 3.98 14.93 -9.35
CA GLY A 220 2.53 14.87 -9.30
C GLY A 220 1.97 14.54 -7.92
N MET A 221 2.75 13.83 -7.09
CA MET A 221 2.36 13.43 -5.74
C MET A 221 2.78 14.42 -4.65
N ILE A 222 3.66 15.40 -4.95
CA ILE A 222 4.06 16.43 -3.99
C ILE A 222 2.87 17.15 -3.34
N PRO A 223 1.87 17.66 -4.09
CA PRO A 223 0.73 18.32 -3.48
C PRO A 223 -0.09 17.40 -2.57
N LEU A 224 -0.09 16.08 -2.83
CA LEU A 224 -0.77 15.11 -2.00
C LEU A 224 -0.03 14.85 -0.67
N ALA A 225 1.31 14.85 -0.70
CA ALA A 225 2.15 14.61 0.47
C ALA A 225 2.28 15.82 1.39
N PHE A 226 2.27 17.05 0.82
CA PHE A 226 2.54 18.29 1.55
C PHE A 226 1.37 19.28 1.51
N GLY A 227 0.23 18.94 0.90
CA GLY A 227 -0.93 19.79 0.82
C GLY A 227 -1.48 20.14 2.21
N GLU A 228 -1.94 21.39 2.36
CA GLU A 228 -2.59 21.90 3.56
C GLU A 228 -4.07 22.13 3.25
N GLY A 229 -4.96 21.68 4.15
CA GLY A 229 -6.39 21.89 4.03
C GLY A 229 -7.23 20.77 4.62
N ALA A 230 -8.51 21.03 4.83
CA ALA A 230 -9.44 20.03 5.36
C ALA A 230 -9.58 18.84 4.39
N GLY A 231 -9.19 17.65 4.83
CA GLY A 231 -9.25 16.41 4.06
C GLY A 231 -7.91 16.00 3.40
N THR A 232 -6.95 16.90 3.24
CA THR A 232 -5.62 16.53 2.70
C THR A 232 -4.83 15.65 3.67
N GLU A 233 -5.09 15.81 4.97
CA GLU A 233 -4.48 15.01 6.04
C GLU A 233 -4.66 13.49 5.81
N LEU A 234 -5.82 13.08 5.28
CA LEU A 234 -6.13 11.68 4.99
C LEU A 234 -5.24 11.10 3.87
N TYR A 235 -4.89 11.91 2.89
CA TYR A 235 -4.10 11.47 1.73
C TYR A 235 -2.59 11.67 1.89
N ARG A 236 -2.16 12.41 2.92
CA ARG A 236 -0.75 12.71 3.16
C ARG A 236 0.09 11.44 3.34
N GLY A 237 -0.42 10.45 4.09
CA GLY A 237 0.22 9.16 4.28
C GLY A 237 0.42 8.42 2.96
N MET A 238 -0.64 8.36 2.13
CA MET A 238 -0.59 7.76 0.81
C MET A 238 0.44 8.45 -0.10
N GLY A 239 0.40 9.78 -0.20
CA GLY A 239 1.33 10.56 -1.02
C GLY A 239 2.79 10.34 -0.61
N THR A 240 3.07 10.38 0.69
CA THR A 240 4.41 10.15 1.25
C THR A 240 4.91 8.74 1.01
N ALA A 241 4.06 7.73 1.19
CA ALA A 241 4.38 6.33 0.93
C ALA A 241 4.71 6.09 -0.54
N LEU A 242 3.93 6.69 -1.47
CA LEU A 242 4.15 6.60 -2.90
C LEU A 242 5.46 7.27 -3.31
N ILE A 243 5.76 8.49 -2.84
CA ILE A 243 7.01 9.20 -3.14
C ILE A 243 8.22 8.40 -2.64
N GLY A 244 8.20 7.99 -1.36
CA GLY A 244 9.29 7.22 -0.76
C GLY A 244 9.49 5.87 -1.44
N GLY A 245 8.41 5.12 -1.63
CA GLY A 245 8.43 3.81 -2.26
C GLY A 245 8.89 3.86 -3.72
N LEU A 246 8.36 4.80 -4.51
CA LEU A 246 8.71 4.95 -5.92
C LEU A 246 10.17 5.39 -6.11
N SER A 247 10.65 6.35 -5.31
CA SER A 247 12.03 6.83 -5.38
C SER A 247 13.03 5.72 -5.05
N ILE A 248 12.82 5.01 -3.95
CA ILE A 248 13.71 3.94 -3.50
C ILE A 248 13.63 2.73 -4.45
N SER A 249 12.43 2.29 -4.80
CA SER A 249 12.26 1.15 -5.70
C SER A 249 12.87 1.39 -7.06
N THR A 250 12.76 2.61 -7.60
CA THR A 250 13.34 2.94 -8.91
C THR A 250 14.85 2.85 -8.87
N PHE A 251 15.48 3.39 -7.82
CA PHE A 251 16.91 3.26 -7.63
C PHE A 251 17.33 1.78 -7.62
N PHE A 252 16.66 0.97 -6.80
CA PHE A 252 16.96 -0.46 -6.74
C PHE A 252 16.61 -1.20 -8.02
N THR A 253 15.53 -0.86 -8.71
CA THR A 253 15.16 -1.50 -9.97
C THR A 253 16.24 -1.28 -11.03
N LEU A 254 16.82 -0.10 -11.10
CA LEU A 254 17.87 0.21 -12.08
C LEU A 254 19.20 -0.50 -11.80
N PHE A 255 19.51 -0.79 -10.53
CA PHE A 255 20.76 -1.45 -10.15
C PHE A 255 20.56 -2.93 -9.85
N LEU A 256 19.57 -3.29 -9.04
CA LEU A 256 19.39 -4.65 -8.54
C LEU A 256 18.89 -5.59 -9.63
N VAL A 257 17.94 -5.17 -10.46
CA VAL A 257 17.40 -6.03 -11.52
C VAL A 257 18.50 -6.48 -12.50
N PRO A 258 19.34 -5.57 -13.05
CA PRO A 258 20.45 -5.99 -13.92
C PRO A 258 21.48 -6.88 -13.22
N VAL A 259 21.82 -6.57 -11.96
CA VAL A 259 22.77 -7.37 -11.18
C VAL A 259 22.23 -8.78 -10.94
N LEU A 260 20.96 -8.91 -10.54
CA LEU A 260 20.35 -10.21 -10.31
C LEU A 260 20.26 -11.02 -11.60
N ILE A 261 19.85 -10.41 -12.71
CA ILE A 261 19.80 -11.08 -14.01
C ILE A 261 21.19 -11.54 -14.43
N SER A 262 22.22 -10.69 -14.29
CA SER A 262 23.61 -11.06 -14.58
C SER A 262 24.09 -12.24 -13.73
N LEU A 263 23.75 -12.23 -12.44
CA LEU A 263 24.08 -13.33 -11.52
C LEU A 263 23.39 -14.64 -11.95
N PHE A 264 22.13 -14.58 -12.37
CA PHE A 264 21.42 -15.78 -12.87
C PHE A 264 22.00 -16.31 -14.17
N ILE A 265 22.45 -15.44 -15.08
CA ILE A 265 23.18 -15.84 -16.29
C ILE A 265 24.48 -16.58 -15.89
N ASP A 266 25.23 -16.05 -14.93
CA ASP A 266 26.49 -16.66 -14.44
C ASP A 266 26.26 -18.00 -13.73
N MET A 267 25.09 -18.21 -13.12
CA MET A 267 24.69 -19.48 -12.51
C MET A 267 24.22 -20.53 -13.52
N GLY A 268 24.28 -20.24 -14.83
CA GLY A 268 23.95 -21.19 -15.90
C GLY A 268 22.47 -21.18 -16.32
N PHE A 269 21.67 -20.22 -15.89
CA PHE A 269 20.29 -20.06 -16.35
C PHE A 269 20.25 -19.23 -17.65
N HIS A 270 20.88 -19.77 -18.70
CA HIS A 270 20.91 -19.13 -20.01
C HIS A 270 19.56 -19.18 -20.71
N THR A 271 19.23 -18.10 -21.39
CA THR A 271 18.08 -18.03 -22.28
C THR A 271 18.52 -18.40 -23.66
N THR A 272 18.35 -19.65 -24.05
CA THR A 272 18.75 -20.10 -25.40
C THR A 272 17.80 -19.44 -26.42
N LYS A 273 18.37 -19.01 -27.55
CA LYS A 273 17.62 -18.46 -28.69
C LYS A 273 16.53 -19.45 -29.16
N GLU A 274 16.79 -20.75 -29.05
CA GLU A 274 15.83 -21.81 -29.36
C GLU A 274 14.60 -21.82 -28.45
N ASP A 275 14.74 -21.49 -27.16
CA ASP A 275 13.62 -21.44 -26.24
C ASP A 275 12.68 -20.28 -26.58
N LEU A 276 13.23 -19.13 -26.98
CA LEU A 276 12.46 -17.95 -27.38
C LEU A 276 11.78 -18.18 -28.76
N VAL A 277 12.41 -18.92 -29.66
CA VAL A 277 11.81 -19.27 -30.97
C VAL A 277 10.69 -20.30 -30.79
N LYS A 278 10.86 -21.30 -29.95
CA LYS A 278 9.78 -22.24 -29.60
C LYS A 278 8.56 -21.55 -29.00
N ASP A 279 8.76 -20.60 -28.12
CA ASP A 279 7.68 -19.80 -27.54
C ASP A 279 6.96 -18.99 -28.61
N SER A 280 7.68 -18.36 -29.54
CA SER A 280 7.06 -17.56 -30.61
C SER A 280 6.27 -18.45 -31.59
N LEU A 281 6.69 -19.68 -31.84
CA LEU A 281 5.98 -20.66 -32.66
C LEU A 281 4.73 -21.22 -31.97
N GLN A 282 4.77 -21.40 -30.65
CA GLN A 282 3.60 -21.82 -29.86
C GLN A 282 2.53 -20.72 -29.69
N SER A 283 2.95 -19.47 -29.65
CA SER A 283 2.03 -18.31 -29.49
C SER A 283 1.32 -17.94 -30.82
N ASN A 284 1.84 -18.38 -31.99
CA ASN A 284 1.25 -18.07 -33.30
C ASN A 284 1.37 -19.27 -34.28
N PRO A 285 0.51 -20.29 -34.15
CA PRO A 285 0.59 -21.50 -34.95
C PRO A 285 0.27 -21.31 -36.44
N GLY A 286 -0.01 -20.08 -36.88
CA GLY A 286 -0.44 -19.77 -38.27
C GLY A 286 0.57 -19.05 -39.17
N GLN A 287 1.79 -18.74 -38.71
CA GLN A 287 2.84 -18.17 -39.59
C GLN A 287 3.95 -19.18 -39.87
N PRO A 288 4.01 -19.75 -41.10
CA PRO A 288 5.16 -20.56 -41.51
C PRO A 288 6.39 -19.68 -41.67
N SER A 289 7.50 -20.23 -41.22
CA SER A 289 8.87 -19.72 -41.15
C SER A 289 9.37 -19.06 -42.45
N GLU A 290 9.17 -17.75 -42.64
CA GLU A 290 9.94 -16.98 -43.63
C GLU A 290 11.36 -16.61 -43.15
N ALA A 291 11.70 -16.90 -41.89
CA ALA A 291 13.02 -16.57 -41.34
C ALA A 291 14.14 -17.57 -41.62
N MET A 292 13.86 -18.71 -42.28
CA MET A 292 14.89 -19.71 -42.58
C MET A 292 15.51 -19.62 -44.00
N SER A 293 15.05 -18.71 -44.85
CA SER A 293 15.53 -18.65 -46.27
C SER A 293 16.53 -17.53 -46.55
N GLN A 294 17.01 -16.79 -45.59
CA GLN A 294 17.97 -15.68 -45.85
C GLN A 294 19.41 -15.94 -45.40
N HIS A 295 19.76 -17.14 -44.97
CA HIS A 295 21.15 -17.53 -44.68
C HIS A 295 21.45 -18.97 -45.15
N SER A 296 21.35 -19.20 -46.43
CA SER A 296 22.09 -20.26 -47.14
C SER A 296 23.00 -19.66 -48.20
#